data_c47f593096de0b999179c770d0498ef0
#
_entry.id   c47f593096de0b999179c770d0498ef0
#
_cell.length_a   1.000
_cell.length_b   1.000
_cell.length_c   1.000
_cell.angle_alpha   90.00
_cell.angle_beta   90.00
_cell.angle_gamma   90.00
#
_symmetry.space_group_name_H-M   'P 1'
#
loop_
_entity.id
_entity.type
_entity.pdbx_description
1 polymer ?
#
loop_
_entity_poly.entity_id
_entity_poly.type
_entity_poly.pdbx_seq_one_letter_code
_entity_poly.pdbx_strand_id
1 'polypeptide(L)'
;MQVSIIAIGDELLIGQVVDTNSGMISREINPDGWSVRSVRVVADDADEIKRAIKQAFDETDVVLTTGGLGPTKDDITKPTLCELFGGELVYDKTVEANVLEVVRKRGLKINPLTAAQAYVPSSCRVIQNRVGTAPLMWFEKDGKVLVSMPGVPFETQEMFCTEVFPMLKHRFPRKDALQHRTFIVIGYSESVLAGMLDDYEKAMPGNVHLAYLPKPGLIRLRLTGTDTDASRLEAVMAEQSDKLASILGKSLICREDKTMAQILGDMLRDKGYTMATAESCTGGNIAHEITQVACSSDYYKGSVVSYANEVKEGLLGVDGTALATEGAVSEPVVRQMSEGVSRALNTDCAVATSGIAGPGGGTADKPVGTVWISATKRGQTESKCYHFAGNRDRVINHATTMAQIMLIKMLIN
;
A
#
# COMPACT_ATOMS: atom_id res chain seq x y z
N MET A 1 8.60 14.89 15.21
CA MET A 1 9.63 15.34 14.24
C MET A 1 8.98 15.56 12.89
N GLN A 2 9.33 16.63 12.19
CA GLN A 2 8.85 16.90 10.82
C GLN A 2 10.01 16.77 9.83
N VAL A 3 9.71 16.27 8.62
CA VAL A 3 10.65 16.13 7.52
C VAL A 3 10.12 16.82 6.27
N SER A 4 11.01 17.34 5.43
CA SER A 4 10.68 17.79 4.07
C SER A 4 11.24 16.78 3.07
N ILE A 5 10.48 16.50 2.00
CA ILE A 5 10.87 15.57 0.94
C ILE A 5 11.03 16.36 -0.36
N ILE A 6 12.10 16.08 -1.10
CA ILE A 6 12.35 16.66 -2.42
C ILE A 6 12.56 15.51 -3.41
N ALA A 7 11.64 15.36 -4.34
CA ALA A 7 11.77 14.44 -5.46
C ALA A 7 12.42 15.18 -6.66
N ILE A 8 13.49 14.64 -7.16
CA ILE A 8 14.30 15.23 -8.24
C ILE A 8 14.11 14.36 -9.48
N GLY A 9 13.69 14.96 -10.58
CA GLY A 9 13.49 14.28 -11.86
C GLY A 9 12.56 15.05 -12.79
N ASP A 10 13.01 15.32 -14.00
CA ASP A 10 12.21 15.95 -15.05
C ASP A 10 10.98 15.11 -15.43
N GLU A 11 11.10 13.77 -15.39
CA GLU A 11 10.02 12.83 -15.70
C GLU A 11 8.84 12.94 -14.73
N LEU A 12 9.10 13.40 -13.49
CA LEU A 12 8.05 13.66 -12.50
C LEU A 12 7.27 14.93 -12.86
N LEU A 13 7.97 15.98 -13.30
CA LEU A 13 7.37 17.27 -13.65
C LEU A 13 6.51 17.20 -14.91
N ILE A 14 6.91 16.40 -15.89
CA ILE A 14 6.12 16.17 -17.12
C ILE A 14 5.02 15.12 -16.95
N GLY A 15 4.92 14.50 -15.76
CA GLY A 15 3.90 13.50 -15.46
C GLY A 15 4.11 12.13 -16.11
N GLN A 16 5.29 11.84 -16.59
CA GLN A 16 5.64 10.53 -17.17
C GLN A 16 5.74 9.45 -16.09
N VAL A 17 6.20 9.82 -14.89
CA VAL A 17 6.31 8.98 -13.71
C VAL A 17 5.58 9.64 -12.53
N VAL A 18 4.96 8.86 -11.68
CA VAL A 18 4.34 9.34 -10.45
C VAL A 18 5.32 9.17 -9.28
N ASP A 19 5.48 10.21 -8.46
CA ASP A 19 6.26 10.12 -7.23
C ASP A 19 5.61 9.17 -6.21
N THR A 20 6.08 7.95 -6.18
CA THR A 20 5.67 6.93 -5.20
C THR A 20 6.57 6.92 -3.96
N ASN A 21 7.79 7.47 -4.06
CA ASN A 21 8.77 7.49 -2.98
C ASN A 21 8.31 8.37 -1.82
N SER A 22 7.84 9.59 -2.08
CA SER A 22 7.33 10.48 -1.04
C SER A 22 6.15 9.88 -0.30
N GLY A 23 5.24 9.23 -1.02
CA GLY A 23 4.11 8.53 -0.41
C GLY A 23 4.52 7.33 0.44
N MET A 24 5.53 6.57 0.01
CA MET A 24 6.11 5.46 0.75
C MET A 24 6.77 5.98 2.04
N ILE A 25 7.69 6.94 1.94
CA ILE A 25 8.37 7.55 3.08
C ILE A 25 7.36 8.08 4.11
N SER A 26 6.32 8.79 3.65
CA SER A 26 5.28 9.33 4.52
C SER A 26 4.56 8.25 5.32
N ARG A 27 4.28 7.10 4.70
CA ARG A 27 3.65 5.95 5.37
C ARG A 27 4.57 5.31 6.40
N GLU A 28 5.85 5.16 6.08
CA GLU A 28 6.83 4.51 6.95
C GLU A 28 7.15 5.33 8.21
N ILE A 29 7.23 6.67 8.11
CA ILE A 29 7.59 7.51 9.25
C ILE A 29 6.41 7.82 10.18
N ASN A 30 5.17 7.76 9.66
CA ASN A 30 3.98 8.15 10.41
C ASN A 30 3.70 7.29 11.66
N PRO A 31 3.89 5.95 11.65
CA PRO A 31 3.73 5.11 12.83
C PRO A 31 4.65 5.49 14.00
N ASP A 32 5.82 6.05 13.71
CA ASP A 32 6.78 6.54 14.71
C ASP A 32 6.50 8.01 15.14
N GLY A 33 5.38 8.59 14.67
CA GLY A 33 4.96 9.97 14.99
C GLY A 33 5.78 11.05 14.31
N TRP A 34 6.48 10.69 13.25
CA TRP A 34 7.07 11.65 12.32
C TRP A 34 6.04 12.05 11.28
N SER A 35 6.14 13.25 10.75
CA SER A 35 5.24 13.74 9.71
C SER A 35 6.00 14.47 8.62
N VAL A 36 5.47 14.39 7.40
CA VAL A 36 5.99 15.18 6.29
C VAL A 36 5.43 16.60 6.38
N ARG A 37 6.30 17.60 6.38
CA ARG A 37 5.95 19.02 6.37
C ARG A 37 5.62 19.48 4.97
N SER A 38 6.46 19.08 3.99
CA SER A 38 6.28 19.44 2.59
C SER A 38 6.88 18.37 1.67
N VAL A 39 6.27 18.23 0.49
CA VAL A 39 6.83 17.47 -0.64
C VAL A 39 6.99 18.44 -1.79
N ARG A 40 8.19 18.48 -2.38
CA ARG A 40 8.50 19.29 -3.56
C ARG A 40 9.02 18.39 -4.66
N VAL A 41 8.61 18.67 -5.89
CA VAL A 41 9.20 18.07 -7.09
C VAL A 41 10.00 19.16 -7.79
N VAL A 42 11.24 18.86 -8.15
CA VAL A 42 12.15 19.78 -8.83
C VAL A 42 12.78 19.13 -10.04
N ALA A 43 13.16 19.95 -11.01
CA ALA A 43 13.90 19.52 -12.18
C ALA A 43 15.32 19.04 -11.83
N ASP A 44 15.94 18.32 -12.75
CA ASP A 44 17.37 18.02 -12.72
C ASP A 44 18.20 19.27 -13.06
N ASP A 45 18.03 20.31 -12.22
CA ASP A 45 18.70 21.60 -12.30
C ASP A 45 19.38 21.94 -10.97
N ALA A 46 20.68 22.30 -11.04
CA ALA A 46 21.50 22.52 -9.85
C ALA A 46 20.98 23.67 -8.97
N ASP A 47 20.50 24.76 -9.58
CA ASP A 47 20.04 25.94 -8.83
C ASP A 47 18.66 25.68 -8.21
N GLU A 48 17.79 24.92 -8.91
CA GLU A 48 16.51 24.49 -8.35
C GLU A 48 16.68 23.56 -7.17
N ILE A 49 17.55 22.55 -7.29
CA ILE A 49 17.86 21.61 -6.22
C ILE A 49 18.39 22.37 -4.99
N LYS A 50 19.39 23.24 -5.16
CA LYS A 50 19.98 24.05 -4.07
C LYS A 50 18.94 24.94 -3.40
N ARG A 51 18.10 25.61 -4.19
CA ARG A 51 17.02 26.47 -3.69
C ARG A 51 16.00 25.67 -2.88
N ALA A 52 15.55 24.54 -3.40
CA ALA A 52 14.59 23.68 -2.71
C ALA A 52 15.12 23.13 -1.38
N ILE A 53 16.40 22.72 -1.35
CA ILE A 53 17.06 22.24 -0.13
C ILE A 53 17.17 23.35 0.92
N LYS A 54 17.58 24.56 0.54
CA LYS A 54 17.65 25.70 1.46
C LYS A 54 16.29 26.03 2.07
N GLN A 55 15.24 26.12 1.23
CA GLN A 55 13.86 26.34 1.69
C GLN A 55 13.36 25.21 2.60
N ALA A 56 13.68 23.96 2.28
CA ALA A 56 13.29 22.82 3.11
C ALA A 56 13.98 22.88 4.50
N PHE A 57 15.23 23.29 4.58
CA PHE A 57 15.93 23.50 5.83
C PHE A 57 15.41 24.69 6.66
N ASP A 58 14.77 25.67 6.06
CA ASP A 58 14.07 26.73 6.81
C ASP A 58 12.82 26.18 7.51
N GLU A 59 12.25 25.12 7.00
CA GLU A 59 11.00 24.51 7.51
C GLU A 59 11.23 23.34 8.47
N THR A 60 12.30 22.54 8.25
CA THR A 60 12.56 21.29 8.97
C THR A 60 14.04 21.06 9.24
N ASP A 61 14.34 20.23 10.23
CA ASP A 61 15.72 19.82 10.53
C ASP A 61 16.15 18.58 9.72
N VAL A 62 15.22 17.91 9.07
CA VAL A 62 15.48 16.72 8.24
C VAL A 62 14.92 16.93 6.84
N VAL A 63 15.81 16.83 5.86
CA VAL A 63 15.46 16.87 4.43
C VAL A 63 15.83 15.54 3.78
N LEU A 64 14.89 14.96 3.07
CA LEU A 64 15.07 13.71 2.32
C LEU A 64 14.97 14.03 0.84
N THR A 65 15.98 13.65 0.06
CA THR A 65 15.91 13.80 -1.41
C THR A 65 15.86 12.42 -2.07
N THR A 66 15.11 12.29 -3.15
CA THR A 66 15.06 11.09 -3.99
C THR A 66 15.26 11.45 -5.44
N GLY A 67 16.13 10.72 -6.15
CA GLY A 67 16.40 10.94 -7.60
C GLY A 67 17.75 11.61 -7.89
N GLY A 68 18.10 11.67 -9.18
CA GLY A 68 19.30 12.30 -9.70
C GLY A 68 20.63 11.69 -9.24
N LEU A 69 20.65 10.42 -8.80
CA LEU A 69 21.84 9.70 -8.35
C LEU A 69 22.32 8.61 -9.33
N GLY A 70 21.70 8.50 -10.46
CA GLY A 70 22.09 7.54 -11.50
C GLY A 70 23.47 7.85 -12.10
N PRO A 71 23.90 7.02 -13.08
CA PRO A 71 25.19 7.17 -13.71
C PRO A 71 25.18 8.04 -14.97
N THR A 72 24.06 8.65 -15.32
CA THR A 72 23.90 9.40 -16.56
C THR A 72 24.28 10.88 -16.40
N LYS A 73 24.35 11.63 -17.48
CA LYS A 73 24.83 13.02 -17.43
C LYS A 73 23.82 14.00 -16.84
N ASP A 74 22.56 13.62 -16.86
CA ASP A 74 21.42 14.31 -16.25
C ASP A 74 21.33 14.06 -14.72
N ASP A 75 22.04 13.08 -14.20
CA ASP A 75 22.13 12.80 -12.76
C ASP A 75 23.09 13.79 -12.07
N ILE A 76 22.63 14.98 -11.78
CA ILE A 76 23.46 16.09 -11.27
C ILE A 76 23.38 16.27 -9.75
N THR A 77 22.61 15.46 -9.04
CA THR A 77 22.40 15.61 -7.60
C THR A 77 23.71 15.51 -6.79
N LYS A 78 24.60 14.55 -7.11
CA LYS A 78 25.89 14.42 -6.40
C LYS A 78 26.77 15.66 -6.48
N PRO A 79 27.12 16.21 -7.67
CA PRO A 79 27.90 17.42 -7.75
C PRO A 79 27.21 18.62 -7.12
N THR A 80 25.89 18.74 -7.24
CA THR A 80 25.10 19.81 -6.62
C THR A 80 25.17 19.79 -5.10
N LEU A 81 25.06 18.61 -4.50
CA LEU A 81 25.20 18.44 -3.05
C LEU A 81 26.65 18.68 -2.57
N CYS A 82 27.64 18.28 -3.38
CA CYS A 82 29.03 18.59 -3.13
C CYS A 82 29.29 20.10 -3.04
N GLU A 83 28.74 20.88 -3.95
CA GLU A 83 28.82 22.35 -3.92
C GLU A 83 28.06 22.93 -2.71
N LEU A 84 26.87 22.42 -2.39
CA LEU A 84 26.04 22.95 -1.31
C LEU A 84 26.63 22.70 0.09
N PHE A 85 27.20 21.53 0.32
CA PHE A 85 27.77 21.13 1.61
C PHE A 85 29.29 21.31 1.69
N GLY A 86 29.93 21.67 0.57
CA GLY A 86 31.38 21.80 0.44
C GLY A 86 32.07 20.45 0.25
N GLY A 87 33.36 20.48 0.00
CA GLY A 87 34.19 19.32 -0.27
C GLY A 87 34.41 19.09 -1.76
N GLU A 88 34.88 17.91 -2.11
CA GLU A 88 35.16 17.47 -3.48
C GLU A 88 34.65 16.05 -3.69
N LEU A 89 34.47 15.64 -4.95
CA LEU A 89 34.13 14.26 -5.29
C LEU A 89 35.37 13.39 -5.15
N VAL A 90 35.34 12.46 -4.21
CA VAL A 90 36.42 11.52 -3.91
C VAL A 90 36.02 10.11 -4.29
N TYR A 91 37.02 9.33 -4.73
CA TYR A 91 36.81 7.91 -5.05
C TYR A 91 36.77 7.08 -3.77
N ASP A 92 35.63 6.40 -3.56
CA ASP A 92 35.42 5.51 -2.40
C ASP A 92 35.49 4.04 -2.81
N LYS A 93 36.51 3.34 -2.32
CA LYS A 93 36.73 1.91 -2.60
C LYS A 93 35.64 1.01 -2.04
N THR A 94 34.95 1.41 -0.98
CA THR A 94 33.87 0.62 -0.39
C THR A 94 32.62 0.71 -1.26
N VAL A 95 32.35 1.88 -1.84
CA VAL A 95 31.28 2.05 -2.85
C VAL A 95 31.60 1.27 -4.11
N GLU A 96 32.86 1.33 -4.60
CA GLU A 96 33.27 0.53 -5.75
C GLU A 96 33.02 -0.95 -5.51
N ALA A 97 33.44 -1.49 -4.38
CA ALA A 97 33.25 -2.90 -4.05
C ALA A 97 31.76 -3.29 -4.04
N ASN A 98 30.89 -2.43 -3.49
CA ASN A 98 29.44 -2.64 -3.51
C ASN A 98 28.88 -2.59 -4.94
N VAL A 99 29.27 -1.60 -5.75
CA VAL A 99 28.86 -1.49 -7.16
C VAL A 99 29.24 -2.74 -7.93
N LEU A 100 30.47 -3.21 -7.79
CA LEU A 100 30.96 -4.44 -8.44
C LEU A 100 30.15 -5.67 -8.01
N GLU A 101 29.83 -5.79 -6.72
CA GLU A 101 29.03 -6.89 -6.20
C GLU A 101 27.60 -6.88 -6.77
N VAL A 102 26.94 -5.73 -6.78
CA VAL A 102 25.57 -5.56 -7.32
C VAL A 102 25.54 -5.89 -8.83
N VAL A 103 26.51 -5.36 -9.61
CA VAL A 103 26.60 -5.62 -11.04
C VAL A 103 26.83 -7.12 -11.31
N ARG A 104 27.72 -7.77 -10.53
CA ARG A 104 27.99 -9.21 -10.62
C ARG A 104 26.76 -10.06 -10.31
N LYS A 105 26.01 -9.72 -9.24
CA LYS A 105 24.77 -10.42 -8.86
C LYS A 105 23.69 -10.33 -9.95
N ARG A 106 23.65 -9.22 -10.68
CA ARG A 106 22.73 -9.03 -11.81
C ARG A 106 23.21 -9.65 -13.11
N GLY A 107 24.38 -10.30 -13.14
CA GLY A 107 24.97 -10.88 -14.36
C GLY A 107 25.40 -9.84 -15.40
N LEU A 108 25.59 -8.60 -15.01
CA LEU A 108 25.92 -7.48 -15.89
C LEU A 108 27.45 -7.25 -15.89
N LYS A 109 27.92 -6.56 -16.92
CA LYS A 109 29.33 -6.07 -17.00
C LYS A 109 29.38 -4.63 -16.53
N ILE A 110 30.39 -4.29 -15.73
CA ILE A 110 30.64 -2.92 -15.34
C ILE A 110 31.05 -2.09 -16.56
N ASN A 111 30.58 -0.87 -16.62
CA ASN A 111 30.96 0.12 -17.60
C ASN A 111 31.51 1.40 -16.89
N PRO A 112 32.20 2.31 -17.60
CA PRO A 112 32.79 3.49 -16.97
C PRO A 112 31.80 4.38 -16.22
N LEU A 113 30.57 4.51 -16.70
CA LEU A 113 29.53 5.32 -16.05
C LEU A 113 29.07 4.68 -14.74
N THR A 114 28.88 3.36 -14.72
CA THR A 114 28.53 2.62 -13.49
C THR A 114 29.70 2.66 -12.49
N ALA A 115 30.96 2.55 -12.97
CA ALA A 115 32.14 2.68 -12.12
C ALA A 115 32.27 4.07 -11.48
N ALA A 116 31.83 5.12 -12.18
CA ALA A 116 31.81 6.49 -11.68
C ALA A 116 30.87 6.71 -10.47
N GLN A 117 29.96 5.76 -10.19
CA GLN A 117 29.16 5.76 -8.96
C GLN A 117 30.01 5.73 -7.69
N ALA A 118 31.26 5.23 -7.77
CA ALA A 118 32.19 5.23 -6.67
C ALA A 118 32.71 6.62 -6.28
N TYR A 119 32.48 7.66 -7.08
CA TYR A 119 32.77 9.04 -6.70
C TYR A 119 31.64 9.59 -5.85
N VAL A 120 31.97 10.03 -4.64
CA VAL A 120 31.01 10.58 -3.65
C VAL A 120 31.56 11.88 -3.04
N PRO A 121 30.72 12.81 -2.59
CA PRO A 121 31.19 14.01 -1.88
C PRO A 121 31.96 13.65 -0.62
N SER A 122 33.15 14.25 -0.42
CA SER A 122 33.97 14.04 0.79
C SER A 122 33.31 14.55 2.06
N SER A 123 32.30 15.42 1.92
CA SER A 123 31.51 15.97 3.03
C SER A 123 30.34 15.09 3.47
N CYS A 124 30.08 13.95 2.80
CA CYS A 124 29.01 13.04 3.20
C CYS A 124 29.48 11.79 3.92
N ARG A 125 28.62 11.24 4.75
CA ARG A 125 28.71 9.85 5.19
C ARG A 125 27.96 8.97 4.18
N VAL A 126 28.66 8.04 3.56
CA VAL A 126 28.07 7.10 2.62
C VAL A 126 27.27 6.02 3.35
N ILE A 127 26.07 5.73 2.86
CA ILE A 127 25.27 4.55 3.21
C ILE A 127 25.26 3.64 1.98
N GLN A 128 25.77 2.41 2.13
CA GLN A 128 25.89 1.46 1.02
C GLN A 128 24.53 0.97 0.54
N ASN A 129 24.26 1.13 -0.75
CA ASN A 129 23.04 0.63 -1.37
C ASN A 129 23.20 -0.86 -1.71
N ARG A 130 22.65 -1.74 -0.88
CA ARG A 130 22.79 -3.20 -1.05
C ARG A 130 21.97 -3.75 -2.22
N VAL A 131 21.01 -2.99 -2.72
CA VAL A 131 20.08 -3.41 -3.78
C VAL A 131 20.24 -2.64 -5.08
N GLY A 132 21.13 -1.63 -5.10
CA GLY A 132 21.40 -0.80 -6.26
C GLY A 132 22.85 -0.31 -6.33
N THR A 133 23.19 0.39 -7.41
CA THR A 133 24.56 0.89 -7.64
C THR A 133 24.77 2.31 -7.15
N ALA A 134 23.71 3.11 -7.00
CA ALA A 134 23.80 4.48 -6.50
C ALA A 134 23.90 4.49 -4.98
N PRO A 135 25.02 4.95 -4.36
CA PRO A 135 25.12 5.04 -2.91
C PRO A 135 24.18 6.13 -2.37
N LEU A 136 23.68 5.93 -1.15
CA LEU A 136 22.98 6.97 -0.43
C LEU A 136 24.00 7.86 0.27
N MET A 137 23.64 9.13 0.45
CA MET A 137 24.54 10.12 1.03
C MET A 137 23.86 10.84 2.19
N TRP A 138 24.49 10.79 3.35
CA TRP A 138 24.07 11.46 4.56
C TRP A 138 24.95 12.67 4.82
N PHE A 139 24.34 13.87 4.87
CA PHE A 139 25.01 15.11 5.20
C PHE A 139 24.49 15.67 6.50
N GLU A 140 25.40 16.20 7.34
CA GLU A 140 25.04 16.93 8.55
C GLU A 140 25.65 18.33 8.53
N LYS A 141 24.83 19.34 8.83
CA LYS A 141 25.28 20.72 8.95
C LYS A 141 24.37 21.48 9.91
N ASP A 142 24.97 22.19 10.87
CA ASP A 142 24.25 23.05 11.83
C ASP A 142 23.13 22.32 12.59
N GLY A 143 23.33 21.03 12.93
CA GLY A 143 22.37 20.19 13.62
C GLY A 143 21.27 19.60 12.73
N LYS A 144 21.22 19.97 11.45
CA LYS A 144 20.27 19.50 10.43
C LYS A 144 20.86 18.37 9.63
N VAL A 145 19.99 17.54 9.06
CA VAL A 145 20.37 16.35 8.28
C VAL A 145 19.73 16.39 6.90
N LEU A 146 20.52 16.11 5.88
CA LEU A 146 20.02 15.77 4.54
C LEU A 146 20.42 14.34 4.21
N VAL A 147 19.46 13.54 3.72
CA VAL A 147 19.74 12.21 3.17
C VAL A 147 19.30 12.16 1.72
N SER A 148 20.26 11.91 0.83
CA SER A 148 19.99 11.75 -0.60
C SER A 148 19.93 10.26 -0.94
N MET A 149 18.85 9.87 -1.62
CA MET A 149 18.48 8.49 -1.92
C MET A 149 18.22 8.29 -3.42
N PRO A 150 18.34 7.08 -3.95
CA PRO A 150 18.01 6.78 -5.34
C PRO A 150 16.57 7.16 -5.70
N GLY A 151 16.28 7.35 -7.00
CA GLY A 151 14.92 7.53 -7.53
C GLY A 151 14.14 6.22 -7.66
N VAL A 152 14.83 5.08 -7.82
CA VAL A 152 14.23 3.76 -8.02
C VAL A 152 13.41 3.33 -6.79
N PRO A 153 12.08 3.15 -6.90
CA PRO A 153 11.21 2.96 -5.73
C PRO A 153 11.60 1.78 -4.83
N PHE A 154 11.94 0.64 -5.43
CA PHE A 154 12.36 -0.54 -4.67
C PHE A 154 13.65 -0.29 -3.86
N GLU A 155 14.65 0.36 -4.48
CA GLU A 155 15.92 0.70 -3.81
C GLU A 155 15.69 1.68 -2.67
N THR A 156 14.89 2.72 -2.93
CA THR A 156 14.56 3.74 -1.93
C THR A 156 13.81 3.15 -0.75
N GLN A 157 12.79 2.32 -0.99
CA GLN A 157 12.02 1.68 0.06
C GLN A 157 12.88 0.78 0.93
N GLU A 158 13.63 -0.13 0.33
CA GLU A 158 14.49 -1.07 1.05
C GLU A 158 15.50 -0.33 1.92
N MET A 159 16.24 0.61 1.33
CA MET A 159 17.29 1.34 2.02
C MET A 159 16.74 2.33 3.05
N PHE A 160 15.59 2.94 2.79
CA PHE A 160 14.95 3.84 3.76
C PHE A 160 14.53 3.08 5.01
N CYS A 161 13.82 1.96 4.84
CA CYS A 161 13.29 1.18 5.96
C CYS A 161 14.40 0.50 6.78
N THR A 162 15.44 -0.02 6.13
CA THR A 162 16.47 -0.83 6.80
C THR A 162 17.65 -0.02 7.34
N GLU A 163 17.98 1.12 6.74
CA GLU A 163 19.17 1.90 7.10
C GLU A 163 18.83 3.34 7.49
N VAL A 164 18.20 4.10 6.58
CA VAL A 164 18.04 5.57 6.74
C VAL A 164 17.15 5.91 7.92
N PHE A 165 15.96 5.33 8.00
CA PHE A 165 15.01 5.68 9.05
C PHE A 165 15.45 5.22 10.44
N PRO A 166 16.04 4.03 10.64
CA PRO A 166 16.70 3.68 11.90
C PRO A 166 17.80 4.68 12.33
N MET A 167 18.64 5.13 11.38
CA MET A 167 19.66 6.14 11.66
C MET A 167 19.05 7.49 12.07
N LEU A 168 17.98 7.93 11.38
CA LEU A 168 17.24 9.15 11.74
C LEU A 168 16.62 9.05 13.13
N LYS A 169 15.99 7.93 13.48
CA LYS A 169 15.43 7.69 14.82
C LYS A 169 16.52 7.75 15.90
N HIS A 170 17.70 7.20 15.63
CA HIS A 170 18.82 7.27 16.55
C HIS A 170 19.35 8.71 16.69
N ARG A 171 19.42 9.46 15.60
CA ARG A 171 19.91 10.85 15.59
C ARG A 171 18.94 11.83 16.26
N PHE A 172 17.63 11.58 16.11
CA PHE A 172 16.55 12.41 16.63
C PHE A 172 15.58 11.56 17.49
N PRO A 173 16.02 11.13 18.69
CA PRO A 173 15.21 10.26 19.54
C PRO A 173 13.93 10.98 20.00
N ARG A 174 12.83 10.26 19.98
CA ARG A 174 11.55 10.75 20.51
C ARG A 174 11.60 10.71 22.04
N LYS A 175 11.04 11.75 22.67
CA LYS A 175 10.96 11.84 24.14
C LYS A 175 9.69 11.19 24.69
N ASP A 176 8.59 11.26 23.95
CA ASP A 176 7.29 10.75 24.38
C ASP A 176 6.98 9.41 23.73
N ALA A 177 6.27 8.55 24.47
CA ALA A 177 5.68 7.34 23.92
C ALA A 177 4.56 7.70 22.93
N LEU A 178 4.45 6.94 21.85
CA LEU A 178 3.39 7.01 20.86
C LEU A 178 2.86 5.60 20.60
N GLN A 179 1.56 5.48 20.50
CA GLN A 179 0.92 4.23 20.09
C GLN A 179 -0.17 4.49 19.06
N HIS A 180 -0.29 3.55 18.12
CA HIS A 180 -1.38 3.47 17.18
C HIS A 180 -2.09 2.14 17.32
N ARG A 181 -3.43 2.14 17.25
CA ARG A 181 -4.25 0.94 17.15
C ARG A 181 -5.23 1.10 16.02
N THR A 182 -5.28 0.12 15.13
CA THR A 182 -6.11 0.16 13.92
C THR A 182 -7.27 -0.81 14.08
N PHE A 183 -8.45 -0.38 13.61
CA PHE A 183 -9.68 -1.16 13.62
C PHE A 183 -10.28 -1.13 12.22
N ILE A 184 -10.55 -2.30 11.66
CA ILE A 184 -11.16 -2.43 10.34
C ILE A 184 -12.65 -2.69 10.52
N VAL A 185 -13.45 -1.74 10.03
CA VAL A 185 -14.91 -1.72 10.21
C VAL A 185 -15.58 -1.84 8.86
N ILE A 186 -16.61 -2.69 8.76
CA ILE A 186 -17.43 -2.87 7.57
C ILE A 186 -18.90 -2.58 7.87
N GLY A 187 -19.68 -2.24 6.83
CA GLY A 187 -21.12 -2.11 6.92
C GLY A 187 -21.66 -0.71 7.22
N TYR A 188 -20.80 0.28 7.39
CA TYR A 188 -21.19 1.67 7.62
C TYR A 188 -20.64 2.62 6.55
N SER A 189 -21.34 3.73 6.32
CA SER A 189 -20.73 4.92 5.72
C SER A 189 -19.96 5.71 6.79
N GLU A 190 -19.02 6.52 6.37
CA GLU A 190 -18.22 7.34 7.29
C GLU A 190 -19.08 8.22 8.20
N SER A 191 -20.08 8.91 7.63
CA SER A 191 -20.97 9.79 8.38
C SER A 191 -21.83 9.07 9.41
N VAL A 192 -22.32 7.86 9.09
CA VAL A 192 -23.08 7.05 10.02
C VAL A 192 -22.20 6.56 11.16
N LEU A 193 -20.98 6.10 10.84
CA LEU A 193 -20.03 5.64 11.84
C LEU A 193 -19.57 6.79 12.75
N ALA A 194 -19.30 7.97 12.21
CA ALA A 194 -18.95 9.15 12.99
C ALA A 194 -20.08 9.57 13.95
N GLY A 195 -21.33 9.56 13.47
CA GLY A 195 -22.48 9.83 14.35
C GLY A 195 -22.63 8.80 15.48
N MET A 196 -22.35 7.52 15.22
CA MET A 196 -22.39 6.46 16.23
C MET A 196 -21.27 6.59 17.27
N LEU A 197 -20.14 7.17 16.90
CA LEU A 197 -18.95 7.33 17.75
C LEU A 197 -18.86 8.71 18.42
N ASP A 198 -19.78 9.63 18.19
CA ASP A 198 -19.74 11.03 18.69
C ASP A 198 -19.59 11.10 20.22
N ASP A 199 -20.37 10.34 20.97
CA ASP A 199 -20.28 10.32 22.45
C ASP A 199 -18.96 9.65 22.92
N TYR A 200 -18.48 8.65 22.20
CA TYR A 200 -17.19 8.02 22.49
C TYR A 200 -16.05 9.02 22.28
N GLU A 201 -16.06 9.77 21.17
CA GLU A 201 -15.03 10.78 20.86
C GLU A 201 -15.02 11.91 21.87
N LYS A 202 -16.20 12.40 22.31
CA LYS A 202 -16.31 13.42 23.35
C LYS A 202 -15.79 12.98 24.71
N ALA A 203 -15.84 11.68 24.99
CA ALA A 203 -15.36 11.09 26.25
C ALA A 203 -13.90 10.66 26.21
N MET A 204 -13.22 10.77 25.06
CA MET A 204 -11.81 10.36 24.94
C MET A 204 -10.88 11.26 25.75
N PRO A 205 -9.81 10.71 26.35
CA PRO A 205 -8.73 11.50 26.92
C PRO A 205 -8.08 12.43 25.90
N GLY A 206 -7.70 13.66 26.32
CA GLY A 206 -7.16 14.67 25.41
C GLY A 206 -5.83 14.33 24.74
N ASN A 207 -5.14 13.26 25.18
CA ASN A 207 -3.93 12.72 24.57
C ASN A 207 -4.20 11.53 23.64
N VAL A 208 -5.47 11.19 23.36
CA VAL A 208 -5.90 10.16 22.42
C VAL A 208 -6.76 10.79 21.33
N HIS A 209 -6.57 10.39 20.09
CA HIS A 209 -7.29 10.88 18.92
C HIS A 209 -7.75 9.74 18.03
N LEU A 210 -8.97 9.86 17.47
CA LEU A 210 -9.52 8.93 16.51
C LEU A 210 -9.46 9.55 15.10
N ALA A 211 -8.99 8.78 14.12
CA ALA A 211 -9.00 9.15 12.72
C ALA A 211 -9.81 8.14 11.90
N TYR A 212 -10.58 8.67 10.93
CA TYR A 212 -11.37 7.90 9.96
C TYR A 212 -10.62 7.88 8.63
N LEU A 213 -10.35 6.69 8.12
CA LEU A 213 -9.63 6.45 6.88
C LEU A 213 -10.51 5.59 5.96
N PRO A 214 -11.49 6.20 5.26
CA PRO A 214 -12.44 5.47 4.43
C PRO A 214 -11.75 4.85 3.22
N LYS A 215 -12.15 3.62 2.92
CA LYS A 215 -11.82 2.88 1.69
C LYS A 215 -13.10 2.27 1.12
N PRO A 216 -13.10 1.84 -0.15
CA PRO A 216 -14.26 1.16 -0.71
C PRO A 216 -14.74 -0.01 0.14
N GLY A 217 -15.98 0.04 0.61
CA GLY A 217 -16.61 -1.02 1.38
C GLY A 217 -16.21 -1.16 2.85
N LEU A 218 -15.22 -0.40 3.33
CA LEU A 218 -14.73 -0.46 4.70
C LEU A 218 -14.26 0.91 5.21
N ILE A 219 -14.20 1.05 6.52
CA ILE A 219 -13.57 2.21 7.18
C ILE A 219 -12.47 1.66 8.09
N ARG A 220 -11.28 2.22 7.92
CA ARG A 220 -10.17 1.98 8.84
C ARG A 220 -10.22 3.09 9.90
N LEU A 221 -10.43 2.73 11.15
CA LEU A 221 -10.30 3.66 12.27
C LEU A 221 -8.90 3.51 12.86
N ARG A 222 -8.27 4.63 13.21
CA ARG A 222 -6.96 4.64 13.86
C ARG A 222 -7.02 5.48 15.13
N LEU A 223 -6.90 4.80 16.29
CA LEU A 223 -6.60 5.44 17.56
C LEU A 223 -5.12 5.78 17.63
N THR A 224 -4.81 7.01 17.98
CA THR A 224 -3.44 7.49 18.19
C THR A 224 -3.36 8.10 19.58
N GLY A 225 -2.48 7.58 20.43
CA GLY A 225 -2.23 8.11 21.77
C GLY A 225 -0.79 8.52 21.96
N THR A 226 -0.56 9.53 22.81
CA THR A 226 0.78 10.01 23.19
C THR A 226 0.84 10.25 24.68
N ASP A 227 1.97 9.88 25.32
CA ASP A 227 2.22 10.14 26.73
C ASP A 227 3.74 10.15 27.02
N THR A 228 4.15 10.83 28.08
CA THR A 228 5.54 10.74 28.58
C THR A 228 5.84 9.40 29.24
N ASP A 229 4.81 8.71 29.72
CA ASP A 229 4.90 7.38 30.35
C ASP A 229 4.27 6.30 29.43
N ALA A 230 5.13 5.40 28.95
CA ALA A 230 4.71 4.33 28.04
C ALA A 230 3.71 3.33 28.69
N SER A 231 3.85 3.05 29.98
CA SER A 231 2.97 2.11 30.68
C SER A 231 1.58 2.71 30.90
N ARG A 232 1.53 4.01 31.23
CA ARG A 232 0.26 4.74 31.32
C ARG A 232 -0.43 4.83 29.96
N LEU A 233 0.34 5.10 28.90
CA LEU A 233 -0.19 5.12 27.54
C LEU A 233 -0.80 3.77 27.14
N GLU A 234 -0.09 2.66 27.43
CA GLU A 234 -0.59 1.32 27.11
C GLU A 234 -1.93 1.03 27.81
N ALA A 235 -2.05 1.37 29.09
CA ALA A 235 -3.28 1.18 29.85
C ALA A 235 -4.46 2.00 29.26
N VAL A 236 -4.23 3.27 28.95
CA VAL A 236 -5.24 4.15 28.33
C VAL A 236 -5.64 3.64 26.96
N MET A 237 -4.67 3.26 26.13
CA MET A 237 -4.93 2.75 24.77
C MET A 237 -5.66 1.40 24.79
N ALA A 238 -5.40 0.54 25.76
CA ALA A 238 -6.12 -0.70 25.96
C ALA A 238 -7.59 -0.43 26.32
N GLU A 239 -7.84 0.41 27.31
CA GLU A 239 -9.18 0.80 27.72
C GLU A 239 -10.00 1.40 26.57
N GLN A 240 -9.42 2.38 25.85
CA GLN A 240 -10.10 3.01 24.73
C GLN A 240 -10.36 2.03 23.57
N SER A 241 -9.44 1.10 23.33
CA SER A 241 -9.62 0.06 22.31
C SER A 241 -10.79 -0.87 22.63
N ASP A 242 -10.94 -1.27 23.89
CA ASP A 242 -12.02 -2.17 24.31
C ASP A 242 -13.38 -1.48 24.30
N LYS A 243 -13.45 -0.21 24.70
CA LYS A 243 -14.65 0.60 24.58
C LYS A 243 -15.09 0.73 23.11
N LEU A 244 -14.14 1.08 22.22
CA LEU A 244 -14.41 1.21 20.78
C LEU A 244 -14.89 -0.12 20.18
N ALA A 245 -14.22 -1.22 20.51
CA ALA A 245 -14.61 -2.55 20.02
C ALA A 245 -16.00 -2.97 20.51
N SER A 246 -16.36 -2.64 21.74
CA SER A 246 -17.70 -2.91 22.28
C SER A 246 -18.80 -2.16 21.50
N ILE A 247 -18.55 -0.92 21.13
CA ILE A 247 -19.50 -0.10 20.34
C ILE A 247 -19.63 -0.66 18.92
N LEU A 248 -18.51 -1.03 18.29
CA LEU A 248 -18.47 -1.51 16.91
C LEU A 248 -19.08 -2.92 16.73
N GLY A 249 -19.01 -3.76 17.76
CA GLY A 249 -19.57 -5.10 17.76
C GLY A 249 -19.17 -5.95 16.53
N LYS A 250 -20.16 -6.57 15.88
CA LYS A 250 -19.94 -7.45 14.71
C LYS A 250 -19.42 -6.72 13.45
N SER A 251 -19.50 -5.40 13.40
CA SER A 251 -18.96 -4.62 12.28
C SER A 251 -17.44 -4.48 12.35
N LEU A 252 -16.84 -4.68 13.52
CA LEU A 252 -15.40 -4.77 13.71
C LEU A 252 -14.89 -6.15 13.26
N ILE A 253 -14.14 -6.20 12.17
CA ILE A 253 -13.63 -7.46 11.62
C ILE A 253 -12.15 -7.72 11.93
N CYS A 254 -11.40 -6.68 12.30
CA CYS A 254 -9.98 -6.82 12.68
C CYS A 254 -9.54 -5.65 13.56
N ARG A 255 -8.65 -5.93 14.54
CA ARG A 255 -8.03 -4.94 15.43
C ARG A 255 -6.56 -4.64 15.03
N GLU A 256 -6.18 -4.99 13.83
CA GLU A 256 -4.84 -4.80 13.29
C GLU A 256 -4.91 -4.11 11.94
N ASP A 257 -3.79 -3.50 11.52
CA ASP A 257 -3.68 -2.88 10.20
C ASP A 257 -3.41 -3.93 9.12
N LYS A 258 -4.48 -4.65 8.72
CA LYS A 258 -4.44 -5.72 7.72
C LYS A 258 -5.24 -5.34 6.47
N THR A 259 -4.86 -5.91 5.33
CA THR A 259 -5.64 -5.89 4.10
C THR A 259 -6.82 -6.85 4.20
N MET A 260 -7.83 -6.69 3.31
CA MET A 260 -8.96 -7.64 3.25
C MET A 260 -8.48 -9.07 2.97
N ALA A 261 -7.51 -9.23 2.07
CA ALA A 261 -6.94 -10.54 1.74
C ALA A 261 -6.24 -11.19 2.95
N GLN A 262 -5.53 -10.42 3.78
CA GLN A 262 -4.93 -10.93 5.01
C GLN A 262 -5.99 -11.35 6.03
N ILE A 263 -7.01 -10.51 6.25
CA ILE A 263 -8.11 -10.83 7.18
C ILE A 263 -8.86 -12.09 6.74
N LEU A 264 -9.19 -12.17 5.44
CA LEU A 264 -9.85 -13.34 4.86
C LEU A 264 -8.98 -14.60 5.02
N GLY A 265 -7.68 -14.48 4.73
CA GLY A 265 -6.73 -15.58 4.87
C GLY A 265 -6.60 -16.08 6.29
N ASP A 266 -6.53 -15.19 7.27
CA ASP A 266 -6.49 -15.55 8.70
C ASP A 266 -7.77 -16.30 9.11
N MET A 267 -8.95 -15.78 8.75
CA MET A 267 -10.23 -16.44 9.05
C MET A 267 -10.36 -17.82 8.40
N LEU A 268 -9.85 -17.99 7.18
CA LEU A 268 -9.88 -19.30 6.50
C LEU A 268 -8.95 -20.30 7.19
N ARG A 269 -7.73 -19.87 7.55
CA ARG A 269 -6.78 -20.72 8.30
C ARG A 269 -7.33 -21.13 9.65
N ASP A 270 -7.91 -20.20 10.42
CA ASP A 270 -8.48 -20.47 11.73
C ASP A 270 -9.62 -21.51 11.68
N LYS A 271 -10.37 -21.52 10.57
CA LYS A 271 -11.46 -22.50 10.36
C LYS A 271 -10.99 -23.78 9.65
N GLY A 272 -9.77 -23.83 9.15
CA GLY A 272 -9.28 -24.92 8.31
C GLY A 272 -10.01 -25.02 6.97
N TYR A 273 -10.50 -23.89 6.44
CA TYR A 273 -11.25 -23.85 5.18
C TYR A 273 -10.35 -23.48 4.01
N THR A 274 -10.68 -24.05 2.85
CA THR A 274 -10.06 -23.74 1.58
C THR A 274 -10.96 -22.85 0.75
N MET A 275 -10.39 -22.06 -0.17
CA MET A 275 -11.16 -21.21 -1.08
C MET A 275 -10.65 -21.20 -2.51
N ALA A 276 -11.54 -20.83 -3.43
CA ALA A 276 -11.27 -20.58 -4.84
C ALA A 276 -11.99 -19.31 -5.33
N THR A 277 -11.59 -18.79 -6.49
CA THR A 277 -12.25 -17.64 -7.12
C THR A 277 -12.67 -17.92 -8.56
N ALA A 278 -13.82 -17.36 -8.98
CA ALA A 278 -14.27 -17.34 -10.38
C ALA A 278 -14.45 -15.88 -10.81
N GLU A 279 -13.61 -15.41 -11.70
CA GLU A 279 -13.50 -14.00 -12.00
C GLU A 279 -13.84 -13.70 -13.46
N SER A 280 -14.80 -12.78 -13.69
CA SER A 280 -15.08 -12.24 -15.02
C SER A 280 -14.56 -10.79 -15.09
N CYS A 281 -15.33 -9.81 -14.64
CA CYS A 281 -14.96 -8.40 -14.76
C CYS A 281 -13.73 -7.99 -13.91
N THR A 282 -13.37 -8.71 -12.87
CA THR A 282 -12.17 -8.46 -12.04
C THR A 282 -10.90 -9.03 -12.65
N GLY A 283 -11.01 -9.96 -13.62
CA GLY A 283 -9.89 -10.39 -14.46
C GLY A 283 -8.71 -11.04 -13.74
N GLY A 284 -8.91 -11.62 -12.55
CA GLY A 284 -7.85 -12.21 -11.72
C GLY A 284 -7.39 -11.30 -10.56
N ASN A 285 -7.99 -10.12 -10.39
CA ASN A 285 -7.54 -9.18 -9.36
C ASN A 285 -7.80 -9.70 -7.94
N ILE A 286 -8.86 -10.48 -7.71
CA ILE A 286 -9.10 -11.13 -6.41
C ILE A 286 -8.00 -12.15 -6.13
N ALA A 287 -7.69 -13.00 -7.10
CA ALA A 287 -6.59 -13.97 -7.02
C ALA A 287 -5.25 -13.28 -6.76
N HIS A 288 -4.99 -12.18 -7.46
CA HIS A 288 -3.77 -11.37 -7.27
C HIS A 288 -3.63 -10.87 -5.84
N GLU A 289 -4.66 -10.22 -5.28
CA GLU A 289 -4.61 -9.72 -3.91
C GLU A 289 -4.42 -10.84 -2.87
N ILE A 290 -5.07 -11.99 -3.06
CA ILE A 290 -4.93 -13.14 -2.17
C ILE A 290 -3.51 -13.70 -2.24
N THR A 291 -2.95 -13.85 -3.44
CA THR A 291 -1.62 -14.45 -3.62
C THR A 291 -0.47 -13.52 -3.22
N GLN A 292 -0.71 -12.23 -3.02
CA GLN A 292 0.24 -11.32 -2.37
C GLN A 292 0.42 -11.61 -0.86
N VAL A 293 -0.51 -12.34 -0.24
CA VAL A 293 -0.38 -12.74 1.15
C VAL A 293 0.53 -13.96 1.25
N ALA A 294 1.62 -13.85 2.01
CA ALA A 294 2.53 -14.97 2.22
C ALA A 294 1.78 -16.19 2.79
N CYS A 295 2.16 -17.38 2.36
CA CYS A 295 1.51 -18.64 2.75
C CYS A 295 0.02 -18.75 2.37
N SER A 296 -0.44 -18.01 1.36
CA SER A 296 -1.83 -18.12 0.86
C SER A 296 -2.14 -19.51 0.30
N SER A 297 -1.14 -20.28 -0.12
CA SER A 297 -1.27 -21.68 -0.58
C SER A 297 -1.89 -22.63 0.46
N ASP A 298 -1.89 -22.27 1.75
CA ASP A 298 -2.48 -23.06 2.81
C ASP A 298 -4.01 -23.17 2.64
N TYR A 299 -4.64 -22.10 2.17
CA TYR A 299 -6.10 -22.01 2.03
C TYR A 299 -6.57 -21.72 0.60
N TYR A 300 -5.75 -21.11 -0.27
CA TYR A 300 -6.15 -20.73 -1.63
C TYR A 300 -5.75 -21.80 -2.65
N LYS A 301 -6.73 -22.38 -3.37
CA LYS A 301 -6.50 -23.45 -4.34
C LYS A 301 -6.33 -22.95 -5.76
N GLY A 302 -6.84 -21.75 -6.06
CA GLY A 302 -6.70 -21.16 -7.39
C GLY A 302 -7.89 -20.34 -7.85
N SER A 303 -7.82 -19.91 -9.12
CA SER A 303 -8.82 -19.07 -9.78
C SER A 303 -9.15 -19.59 -11.16
N VAL A 304 -10.42 -19.42 -11.56
CA VAL A 304 -10.85 -19.51 -12.95
C VAL A 304 -11.20 -18.11 -13.44
N VAL A 305 -10.38 -17.54 -14.32
CA VAL A 305 -10.71 -16.30 -15.01
C VAL A 305 -11.63 -16.63 -16.18
N SER A 306 -12.95 -16.67 -15.90
CA SER A 306 -14.00 -17.04 -16.84
C SER A 306 -14.50 -15.82 -17.61
N TYR A 307 -13.63 -15.23 -18.47
CA TYR A 307 -13.96 -14.01 -19.19
C TYR A 307 -14.97 -14.24 -20.31
N ALA A 308 -14.79 -15.28 -21.10
CA ALA A 308 -15.75 -15.71 -22.14
C ALA A 308 -16.87 -16.58 -21.57
N ASN A 309 -18.02 -16.63 -22.25
CA ASN A 309 -19.18 -17.46 -21.82
C ASN A 309 -18.86 -18.95 -21.89
N GLU A 310 -18.14 -19.37 -22.92
CA GLU A 310 -17.74 -20.77 -23.14
C GLU A 310 -16.89 -21.29 -21.95
N VAL A 311 -16.11 -20.41 -21.31
CA VAL A 311 -15.33 -20.76 -20.10
C VAL A 311 -16.25 -20.90 -18.90
N LYS A 312 -17.28 -20.05 -18.79
CA LYS A 312 -18.29 -20.17 -17.71
C LYS A 312 -19.04 -21.51 -17.82
N GLU A 313 -19.46 -21.89 -19.03
CA GLU A 313 -20.13 -23.16 -19.27
C GLU A 313 -19.18 -24.35 -19.08
N GLY A 314 -18.06 -24.36 -19.80
CA GLY A 314 -17.16 -25.51 -19.88
C GLY A 314 -16.40 -25.83 -18.60
N LEU A 315 -15.93 -24.82 -17.87
CA LEU A 315 -15.12 -25.04 -16.66
C LEU A 315 -15.91 -24.92 -15.35
N LEU A 316 -16.92 -24.05 -15.32
CA LEU A 316 -17.68 -23.77 -14.10
C LEU A 316 -19.06 -24.46 -14.11
N GLY A 317 -19.49 -25.00 -15.25
CA GLY A 317 -20.79 -25.64 -15.39
C GLY A 317 -21.97 -24.68 -15.27
N VAL A 318 -21.78 -23.43 -15.72
CA VAL A 318 -22.88 -22.45 -15.79
C VAL A 318 -23.85 -22.89 -16.89
N ASP A 319 -25.15 -22.86 -16.59
CA ASP A 319 -26.20 -23.23 -17.53
C ASP A 319 -26.22 -22.25 -18.72
N GLY A 320 -26.05 -22.77 -19.93
CA GLY A 320 -26.12 -22.01 -21.17
C GLY A 320 -27.49 -21.31 -21.37
N THR A 321 -28.58 -21.89 -20.84
CA THR A 321 -29.91 -21.24 -20.86
C THR A 321 -29.90 -19.97 -20.01
N ALA A 322 -29.34 -20.02 -18.82
CA ALA A 322 -29.22 -18.84 -17.95
C ALA A 322 -28.35 -17.74 -18.60
N LEU A 323 -27.26 -18.13 -19.27
CA LEU A 323 -26.43 -17.18 -20.03
C LEU A 323 -27.18 -16.53 -21.21
N ALA A 324 -28.01 -17.29 -21.91
CA ALA A 324 -28.78 -16.81 -23.07
C ALA A 324 -29.94 -15.90 -22.65
N THR A 325 -30.66 -16.23 -21.58
CA THR A 325 -31.87 -15.51 -21.16
C THR A 325 -31.58 -14.33 -20.23
N GLU A 326 -30.74 -14.53 -19.22
CA GLU A 326 -30.44 -13.55 -18.17
C GLU A 326 -29.16 -12.74 -18.49
N GLY A 327 -28.32 -13.30 -19.35
CA GLY A 327 -26.99 -12.76 -19.69
C GLY A 327 -25.94 -13.04 -18.63
N ALA A 328 -24.67 -12.87 -19.01
CA ALA A 328 -23.53 -13.15 -18.13
C ALA A 328 -23.52 -12.32 -16.84
N VAL A 329 -24.05 -11.10 -16.86
CA VAL A 329 -24.13 -10.19 -15.71
C VAL A 329 -25.51 -10.34 -15.06
N SER A 330 -25.68 -11.40 -14.29
CA SER A 330 -26.96 -11.74 -13.65
C SER A 330 -26.73 -12.58 -12.37
N GLU A 331 -27.73 -12.61 -11.51
CA GLU A 331 -27.67 -13.39 -10.27
C GLU A 331 -27.50 -14.88 -10.52
N PRO A 332 -28.32 -15.52 -11.39
CA PRO A 332 -28.20 -16.97 -11.62
C PRO A 332 -26.80 -17.36 -12.13
N VAL A 333 -26.21 -16.56 -13.00
CA VAL A 333 -24.89 -16.82 -13.57
C VAL A 333 -23.80 -16.70 -12.49
N VAL A 334 -23.77 -15.60 -11.71
CA VAL A 334 -22.70 -15.41 -10.72
C VAL A 334 -22.77 -16.44 -9.58
N ARG A 335 -23.98 -16.88 -9.19
CA ARG A 335 -24.17 -17.96 -8.19
C ARG A 335 -23.57 -19.25 -8.71
N GLN A 336 -23.95 -19.65 -9.94
CA GLN A 336 -23.41 -20.86 -10.58
C GLN A 336 -21.89 -20.77 -10.77
N MET A 337 -21.33 -19.59 -11.02
CA MET A 337 -19.88 -19.40 -11.09
C MET A 337 -19.18 -19.72 -9.77
N SER A 338 -19.69 -19.19 -8.63
CA SER A 338 -19.07 -19.44 -7.33
C SER A 338 -19.23 -20.91 -6.89
N GLU A 339 -20.39 -21.49 -7.10
CA GLU A 339 -20.65 -22.92 -6.83
C GLU A 339 -19.82 -23.82 -7.75
N GLY A 340 -19.70 -23.43 -9.03
CA GLY A 340 -18.93 -24.15 -10.04
C GLY A 340 -17.45 -24.22 -9.72
N VAL A 341 -16.83 -23.08 -9.36
CA VAL A 341 -15.41 -23.06 -9.03
C VAL A 341 -15.12 -23.80 -7.72
N SER A 342 -16.04 -23.73 -6.72
CA SER A 342 -15.93 -24.51 -5.49
C SER A 342 -15.92 -26.01 -5.76
N ARG A 343 -16.79 -26.48 -6.66
CA ARG A 343 -16.80 -27.89 -7.08
C ARG A 343 -15.56 -28.27 -7.89
N ALA A 344 -15.19 -27.44 -8.86
CA ALA A 344 -14.07 -27.72 -9.77
C ALA A 344 -12.72 -27.83 -9.04
N LEU A 345 -12.51 -27.01 -8.02
CA LEU A 345 -11.26 -26.96 -7.23
C LEU A 345 -11.39 -27.65 -5.85
N ASN A 346 -12.56 -28.26 -5.58
CA ASN A 346 -12.85 -28.95 -4.33
C ASN A 346 -12.51 -28.09 -3.10
N THR A 347 -13.18 -26.93 -2.98
CA THR A 347 -12.96 -25.97 -1.89
C THR A 347 -14.19 -25.77 -1.01
N ASP A 348 -13.98 -25.45 0.27
CA ASP A 348 -15.05 -25.14 1.22
C ASP A 348 -15.75 -23.82 0.90
N CYS A 349 -15.00 -22.87 0.36
CA CYS A 349 -15.46 -21.53 0.07
C CYS A 349 -15.09 -21.11 -1.37
N ALA A 350 -15.89 -20.21 -1.92
CA ALA A 350 -15.59 -19.57 -3.19
C ALA A 350 -16.19 -18.17 -3.26
N VAL A 351 -15.61 -17.30 -4.10
CA VAL A 351 -16.22 -16.05 -4.51
C VAL A 351 -16.24 -15.94 -6.02
N ALA A 352 -17.28 -15.29 -6.57
CA ALA A 352 -17.37 -15.03 -8.00
C ALA A 352 -17.80 -13.59 -8.29
N THR A 353 -17.34 -13.06 -9.42
CA THR A 353 -17.70 -11.73 -9.92
C THR A 353 -18.07 -11.78 -11.39
N SER A 354 -19.20 -11.16 -11.75
CA SER A 354 -19.59 -10.92 -13.14
C SER A 354 -20.16 -9.51 -13.27
N GLY A 355 -19.66 -8.71 -14.22
CA GLY A 355 -20.08 -7.31 -14.28
C GLY A 355 -19.56 -6.54 -15.48
N ILE A 356 -19.98 -5.28 -15.57
CA ILE A 356 -19.64 -4.33 -16.63
C ILE A 356 -18.72 -3.26 -16.03
N ALA A 357 -17.41 -3.45 -16.17
CA ALA A 357 -16.43 -2.54 -15.61
C ALA A 357 -16.24 -1.25 -16.44
N GLY A 358 -16.71 -1.21 -17.68
CA GLY A 358 -16.62 -0.06 -18.57
C GLY A 358 -15.28 0.00 -19.36
N PRO A 359 -15.05 1.09 -20.16
CA PRO A 359 -15.96 2.24 -20.35
C PRO A 359 -17.21 1.90 -21.20
N GLY A 360 -17.21 0.82 -21.97
CA GLY A 360 -18.32 0.34 -22.81
C GLY A 360 -19.06 -0.84 -22.19
N GLY A 361 -20.05 -1.39 -22.93
CA GLY A 361 -20.79 -2.61 -22.58
C GLY A 361 -21.99 -2.39 -21.66
N GLY A 362 -22.27 -1.17 -21.23
CA GLY A 362 -23.48 -0.85 -20.44
C GLY A 362 -24.72 -0.73 -21.30
N THR A 363 -25.87 -1.08 -20.71
CA THR A 363 -27.23 -0.88 -21.25
C THR A 363 -28.05 -0.03 -20.30
N ALA A 364 -29.26 0.36 -20.69
CA ALA A 364 -30.17 1.10 -19.79
C ALA A 364 -30.49 0.29 -18.51
N ASP A 365 -30.70 -1.02 -18.64
CA ASP A 365 -31.02 -1.90 -17.51
C ASP A 365 -29.80 -2.35 -16.72
N LYS A 366 -28.65 -2.43 -17.37
CA LYS A 366 -27.36 -2.81 -16.75
C LYS A 366 -26.28 -1.79 -17.11
N PRO A 367 -26.27 -0.61 -16.47
CA PRO A 367 -25.28 0.44 -16.77
C PRO A 367 -23.85 0.01 -16.41
N VAL A 368 -22.85 0.73 -16.93
CA VAL A 368 -21.45 0.58 -16.51
C VAL A 368 -21.36 0.72 -15.00
N GLY A 369 -20.59 -0.18 -14.37
CA GLY A 369 -20.49 -0.29 -12.92
C GLY A 369 -21.41 -1.33 -12.30
N THR A 370 -22.35 -1.93 -13.07
CA THR A 370 -23.17 -3.04 -12.58
C THR A 370 -22.32 -4.28 -12.41
N VAL A 371 -22.22 -4.80 -11.19
CA VAL A 371 -21.46 -6.01 -10.86
C VAL A 371 -22.26 -6.89 -9.92
N TRP A 372 -22.49 -8.12 -10.34
CA TRP A 372 -22.96 -9.19 -9.48
C TRP A 372 -21.79 -9.88 -8.81
N ILE A 373 -21.90 -10.07 -7.52
CA ILE A 373 -20.92 -10.76 -6.68
C ILE A 373 -21.63 -11.89 -5.95
N SER A 374 -21.01 -13.06 -5.89
CA SER A 374 -21.48 -14.21 -5.13
C SER A 374 -20.36 -14.78 -4.26
N ALA A 375 -20.74 -15.27 -3.10
CA ALA A 375 -19.87 -16.04 -2.21
C ALA A 375 -20.57 -17.36 -1.83
N THR A 376 -19.81 -18.43 -1.83
CA THR A 376 -20.26 -19.77 -1.42
C THR A 376 -19.43 -20.22 -0.22
N LYS A 377 -20.10 -20.75 0.82
CA LYS A 377 -19.47 -21.37 2.00
C LYS A 377 -20.16 -22.71 2.25
N ARG A 378 -19.46 -23.82 1.99
CA ARG A 378 -19.92 -25.19 2.26
C ARG A 378 -21.35 -25.45 1.70
N GLY A 379 -21.59 -25.06 0.46
CA GLY A 379 -22.85 -25.25 -0.25
C GLY A 379 -23.91 -24.17 0.02
N GLN A 380 -23.69 -23.25 0.94
CA GLN A 380 -24.54 -22.05 1.10
C GLN A 380 -24.01 -20.93 0.22
N THR A 381 -24.87 -20.34 -0.61
CA THR A 381 -24.47 -19.30 -1.56
C THR A 381 -25.31 -18.04 -1.33
N GLU A 382 -24.62 -16.92 -1.17
CA GLU A 382 -25.18 -15.57 -1.15
C GLU A 382 -24.75 -14.81 -2.40
N SER A 383 -25.60 -13.91 -2.88
CA SER A 383 -25.31 -13.05 -4.04
C SER A 383 -25.88 -11.66 -3.84
N LYS A 384 -25.23 -10.67 -4.47
CA LYS A 384 -25.71 -9.29 -4.44
C LYS A 384 -25.26 -8.52 -5.69
N CYS A 385 -26.17 -7.68 -6.20
CA CYS A 385 -25.86 -6.70 -7.24
C CYS A 385 -25.32 -5.41 -6.61
N TYR A 386 -24.26 -4.87 -7.20
CA TYR A 386 -23.68 -3.58 -6.84
C TYR A 386 -23.62 -2.68 -8.06
N HIS A 387 -23.71 -1.37 -7.83
CA HIS A 387 -23.53 -0.35 -8.83
C HIS A 387 -22.38 0.56 -8.42
N PHE A 388 -21.19 0.33 -8.98
CA PHE A 388 -20.00 1.09 -8.65
C PHE A 388 -19.82 2.27 -9.61
N ALA A 389 -19.62 3.46 -9.07
CA ALA A 389 -19.28 4.63 -9.85
C ALA A 389 -17.76 4.72 -10.11
N GLY A 390 -17.39 5.27 -11.27
CA GLY A 390 -16.01 5.57 -11.63
C GLY A 390 -15.51 4.87 -12.88
N ASN A 391 -14.21 4.91 -13.10
CA ASN A 391 -13.55 4.24 -14.22
C ASN A 391 -13.42 2.73 -14.00
N ARG A 392 -12.96 2.03 -15.04
CA ARG A 392 -12.79 0.58 -15.05
C ARG A 392 -11.97 0.06 -13.85
N ASP A 393 -10.83 0.69 -13.55
CA ASP A 393 -9.96 0.27 -12.45
C ASP A 393 -10.66 0.39 -11.10
N ARG A 394 -11.42 1.48 -10.91
CA ARG A 394 -12.19 1.69 -9.70
C ARG A 394 -13.30 0.64 -9.52
N VAL A 395 -14.01 0.29 -10.59
CA VAL A 395 -15.04 -0.77 -10.56
C VAL A 395 -14.39 -2.12 -10.21
N ILE A 396 -13.27 -2.48 -10.83
CA ILE A 396 -12.54 -3.70 -10.55
C ILE A 396 -12.12 -3.77 -9.08
N ASN A 397 -11.48 -2.72 -8.56
CA ASN A 397 -10.98 -2.68 -7.18
C ASN A 397 -12.13 -2.73 -6.16
N HIS A 398 -13.25 -2.04 -6.41
CA HIS A 398 -14.42 -2.11 -5.56
C HIS A 398 -15.04 -3.51 -5.55
N ALA A 399 -15.21 -4.13 -6.72
CA ALA A 399 -15.74 -5.47 -6.85
C ALA A 399 -14.85 -6.51 -6.14
N THR A 400 -13.53 -6.38 -6.26
CA THR A 400 -12.54 -7.22 -5.57
C THR A 400 -12.71 -7.13 -4.04
N THR A 401 -12.74 -5.92 -3.51
CA THR A 401 -12.91 -5.69 -2.07
C THR A 401 -14.27 -6.23 -1.56
N MET A 402 -15.35 -5.95 -2.31
CA MET A 402 -16.69 -6.39 -1.91
C MET A 402 -16.88 -7.89 -1.98
N ALA A 403 -16.20 -8.59 -2.91
CA ALA A 403 -16.21 -10.06 -2.96
C ALA A 403 -15.56 -10.68 -1.70
N GLN A 404 -14.42 -10.14 -1.29
CA GLN A 404 -13.76 -10.56 -0.05
C GLN A 404 -14.62 -10.26 1.20
N ILE A 405 -15.21 -9.07 1.28
CA ILE A 405 -16.11 -8.68 2.39
C ILE A 405 -17.33 -9.61 2.46
N MET A 406 -17.91 -10.00 1.32
CA MET A 406 -19.07 -10.89 1.28
C MET A 406 -18.72 -12.24 1.91
N LEU A 407 -17.59 -12.84 1.56
CA LEU A 407 -17.14 -14.10 2.16
C LEU A 407 -16.78 -13.93 3.63
N ILE A 408 -16.10 -12.86 4.03
CA ILE A 408 -15.81 -12.53 5.43
C ILE A 408 -17.10 -12.51 6.26
N LYS A 409 -18.16 -11.84 5.77
CA LYS A 409 -19.47 -11.81 6.46
C LYS A 409 -20.06 -13.20 6.66
N MET A 410 -19.98 -14.07 5.65
CA MET A 410 -20.43 -15.46 5.75
C MET A 410 -19.58 -16.29 6.73
N LEU A 411 -18.30 -15.94 6.90
CA LEU A 411 -17.41 -16.62 7.85
C LEU A 411 -17.64 -16.18 9.30
N ILE A 412 -18.11 -14.96 9.53
CA ILE A 412 -18.44 -14.43 10.88
C ILE A 412 -19.78 -15.01 11.39
N ASN A 413 -20.75 -15.21 10.49
CA ASN A 413 -22.05 -15.80 10.79
C ASN A 413 -21.98 -17.35 10.79
#